data_57b5726a1326443ad8e5bfb61a02a938
#
_entry.id   57b5726a1326443ad8e5bfb61a02a938
#
_cell.length_a   1.000
_cell.length_b   1.000
_cell.length_c   1.000
_cell.angle_alpha   90.00
_cell.angle_beta   90.00
_cell.angle_gamma   90.00
#
_symmetry.space_group_name_H-M   'P 1'
#
loop_
_entity.id
_entity.type
_entity.pdbx_description
1 polymer ?
#
loop_
_entity_poly.entity_id
_entity_poly.type
_entity_poly.pdbx_seq_one_letter_code
_entity_poly.pdbx_strand_id
1 'polypeptide(L)'
;MSDDEKKSRRPGKMGRPTTEDALRLTSHILKSARELFFQHGFDGASADMIAEQARISKRTLYARFGSKARVFEAVILDEIDTQLRALEPSGSDEPDIASRLRVIADRLLEWLLTPRIASMERVVIAQAVRFPALAANAHDFGYQRAVQWVASILAHADAKGELSLADPVFAAEQFVTLVVVAPMRRAALGLSPPAYDDAARERILRVIDLFLDGCRPRHVDKGTM
;
A
#
# COMPACT_ATOMS: atom_id res chain seq x y z
N MET A 1 74.09 -1.89 4.85
CA MET A 1 73.53 -2.70 3.78
C MET A 1 72.39 -3.51 4.33
N SER A 2 71.19 -3.10 4.09
CA SER A 2 70.01 -3.93 4.01
C SER A 2 68.84 -3.02 3.63
N ASP A 3 68.43 -3.12 2.37
CA ASP A 3 67.26 -2.43 1.81
C ASP A 3 66.00 -3.06 2.38
N ASP A 4 65.20 -2.24 2.99
CA ASP A 4 63.89 -2.63 3.46
C ASP A 4 62.80 -2.24 2.44
N GLU A 5 62.30 -3.25 1.76
CA GLU A 5 61.28 -3.18 0.72
C GLU A 5 59.97 -2.62 1.28
N LYS A 6 59.67 -1.38 0.97
CA LYS A 6 58.33 -0.78 1.09
C LYS A 6 57.36 -1.48 0.14
N LYS A 7 56.69 -2.55 0.56
CA LYS A 7 55.57 -3.15 -0.12
C LYS A 7 54.40 -2.18 -0.16
N SER A 8 54.24 -1.48 -1.24
CA SER A 8 53.05 -0.67 -1.61
C SER A 8 51.80 -1.54 -1.59
N ARG A 9 50.95 -1.36 -0.61
CA ARG A 9 49.60 -1.91 -0.61
C ARG A 9 48.76 -1.25 -1.71
N ARG A 10 48.57 -1.94 -2.82
CA ARG A 10 47.60 -1.56 -3.86
C ARG A 10 46.22 -1.52 -3.23
N PRO A 11 45.44 -0.41 -3.43
CA PRO A 11 44.03 -0.40 -2.98
C PRO A 11 43.29 -1.51 -3.71
N GLY A 12 42.61 -2.37 -2.91
CA GLY A 12 41.84 -3.48 -3.43
C GLY A 12 40.82 -2.98 -4.45
N LYS A 13 40.73 -3.62 -5.60
CA LYS A 13 39.62 -3.45 -6.55
C LYS A 13 38.31 -3.59 -5.81
N MET A 14 37.56 -2.48 -5.71
CA MET A 14 36.19 -2.48 -5.22
C MET A 14 35.41 -3.42 -6.13
N GLY A 15 35.05 -4.62 -5.61
CA GLY A 15 34.28 -5.62 -6.33
C GLY A 15 32.94 -5.04 -6.77
N ARG A 16 32.40 -5.54 -7.88
CA ARG A 16 31.05 -5.19 -8.34
C ARG A 16 30.10 -5.39 -7.17
N PRO A 17 29.22 -4.39 -6.84
CA PRO A 17 28.28 -4.50 -5.75
C PRO A 17 27.48 -5.80 -5.85
N THR A 18 27.32 -6.53 -4.75
CA THR A 18 26.51 -7.73 -4.74
C THR A 18 25.03 -7.37 -4.94
N THR A 19 24.21 -8.36 -5.32
CA THR A 19 22.77 -8.16 -5.42
C THR A 19 22.19 -7.66 -4.08
N GLU A 20 22.71 -8.14 -2.96
CA GLU A 20 22.30 -7.73 -1.63
C GLU A 20 22.65 -6.27 -1.34
N ASP A 21 23.88 -5.83 -1.66
CA ASP A 21 24.28 -4.43 -1.53
C ASP A 21 23.40 -3.51 -2.38
N ALA A 22 23.05 -3.98 -3.59
CA ALA A 22 22.16 -3.26 -4.49
C ALA A 22 20.75 -3.10 -3.90
N LEU A 23 20.18 -4.12 -3.26
CA LEU A 23 18.88 -4.07 -2.59
C LEU A 23 18.91 -3.17 -1.36
N ARG A 24 19.94 -3.28 -0.51
CA ARG A 24 20.13 -2.40 0.66
C ARG A 24 20.22 -0.93 0.27
N LEU A 25 20.97 -0.62 -0.80
CA LEU A 25 21.06 0.74 -1.32
C LEU A 25 19.71 1.25 -1.82
N THR A 26 18.93 0.41 -2.54
CA THR A 26 17.58 0.78 -3.01
C THR A 26 16.68 1.11 -1.83
N SER A 27 16.59 0.24 -0.84
CA SER A 27 15.78 0.45 0.36
C SER A 27 16.17 1.73 1.12
N HIS A 28 17.48 2.02 1.22
CA HIS A 28 17.97 3.25 1.85
C HIS A 28 17.55 4.51 1.06
N ILE A 29 17.65 4.48 -0.26
CA ILE A 29 17.20 5.59 -1.11
C ILE A 29 15.69 5.80 -0.98
N LEU A 30 14.90 4.73 -1.02
CA LEU A 30 13.45 4.82 -0.89
C LEU A 30 13.03 5.38 0.47
N LYS A 31 13.71 4.99 1.55
CA LYS A 31 13.47 5.56 2.89
C LYS A 31 13.72 7.06 2.92
N SER A 32 14.87 7.52 2.42
CA SER A 32 15.23 8.94 2.36
C SER A 32 14.26 9.75 1.48
N ALA A 33 13.92 9.22 0.30
CA ALA A 33 12.99 9.86 -0.62
C ALA A 33 11.58 9.96 -0.05
N ARG A 34 11.14 8.91 0.66
CA ARG A 34 9.84 8.86 1.34
C ARG A 34 9.68 10.02 2.33
N GLU A 35 10.65 10.21 3.22
CA GLU A 35 10.64 11.30 4.21
C GLU A 35 10.51 12.67 3.53
N LEU A 36 11.27 12.92 2.47
CA LEU A 36 11.25 14.19 1.74
C LEU A 36 9.93 14.41 0.99
N PHE A 37 9.40 13.39 0.33
CA PHE A 37 8.11 13.51 -0.36
C PHE A 37 6.96 13.77 0.60
N PHE A 38 6.99 13.21 1.80
CA PHE A 38 5.97 13.48 2.82
C PHE A 38 6.07 14.88 3.42
N GLN A 39 7.30 15.38 3.61
CA GLN A 39 7.52 16.71 4.19
C GLN A 39 7.25 17.84 3.19
N HIS A 40 7.69 17.67 1.94
CA HIS A 40 7.74 18.74 0.95
C HIS A 40 6.80 18.53 -0.25
N GLY A 41 6.08 17.41 -0.32
CA GLY A 41 5.31 17.01 -1.48
C GLY A 41 6.19 16.62 -2.67
N PHE A 42 5.55 16.25 -3.80
CA PHE A 42 6.29 15.85 -5.00
C PHE A 42 7.13 17.00 -5.59
N ASP A 43 6.55 18.20 -5.74
CA ASP A 43 7.24 19.31 -6.39
C ASP A 43 8.31 19.94 -5.50
N GLY A 44 8.09 20.02 -4.19
CA GLY A 44 9.04 20.60 -3.23
C GLY A 44 10.26 19.70 -2.94
N ALA A 45 10.15 18.38 -3.05
CA ALA A 45 11.27 17.47 -2.92
C ALA A 45 12.10 17.46 -4.22
N SER A 46 13.38 17.81 -4.14
CA SER A 46 14.31 17.77 -5.29
C SER A 46 15.13 16.49 -5.32
N ALA A 47 15.62 16.13 -6.52
CA ALA A 47 16.56 15.01 -6.66
C ALA A 47 17.89 15.25 -5.92
N ASP A 48 18.28 16.51 -5.74
CA ASP A 48 19.48 16.88 -5.00
C ASP A 48 19.28 16.62 -3.51
N MET A 49 18.14 17.03 -2.94
CA MET A 49 17.79 16.72 -1.55
C MET A 49 17.76 15.22 -1.28
N ILE A 50 17.15 14.44 -2.19
CA ILE A 50 17.09 12.97 -2.05
C ILE A 50 18.49 12.37 -2.08
N ALA A 51 19.36 12.79 -3.01
CA ALA A 51 20.71 12.28 -3.14
C ALA A 51 21.56 12.63 -1.90
N GLU A 52 21.43 13.86 -1.41
CA GLU A 52 22.11 14.34 -0.20
C GLU A 52 21.68 13.54 1.04
N GLN A 53 20.38 13.41 1.29
CA GLN A 53 19.86 12.66 2.44
C GLN A 53 20.20 11.17 2.38
N ALA A 54 20.21 10.58 1.18
CA ALA A 54 20.63 9.20 0.97
C ALA A 54 22.17 9.03 0.90
N ARG A 55 22.94 10.12 1.02
CA ARG A 55 24.40 10.14 0.92
C ARG A 55 24.94 9.46 -0.34
N ILE A 56 24.30 9.73 -1.47
CA ILE A 56 24.70 9.24 -2.80
C ILE A 56 24.87 10.40 -3.78
N SER A 57 25.47 10.14 -4.93
CA SER A 57 25.50 11.13 -6.00
C SER A 57 24.13 11.17 -6.73
N LYS A 58 23.75 12.33 -7.25
CA LYS A 58 22.58 12.50 -8.15
C LYS A 58 22.68 11.57 -9.37
N ARG A 59 23.91 11.33 -9.87
CA ARG A 59 24.17 10.36 -10.94
C ARG A 59 23.77 8.95 -10.53
N THR A 60 24.09 8.54 -9.29
CA THR A 60 23.70 7.23 -8.75
C THR A 60 22.19 7.10 -8.64
N LEU A 61 21.51 8.16 -8.18
CA LEU A 61 20.05 8.20 -8.10
C LEU A 61 19.41 7.99 -9.47
N TYR A 62 19.84 8.78 -10.48
CA TYR A 62 19.28 8.68 -11.82
C TYR A 62 19.68 7.42 -12.58
N ALA A 63 20.89 6.89 -12.35
CA ALA A 63 21.29 5.61 -12.91
C ALA A 63 20.39 4.46 -12.45
N ARG A 64 19.83 4.58 -11.24
CA ARG A 64 18.97 3.54 -10.65
C ARG A 64 17.49 3.70 -10.98
N PHE A 65 16.97 4.91 -10.94
CA PHE A 65 15.53 5.16 -11.07
C PHE A 65 15.17 5.92 -12.37
N GLY A 66 16.12 6.52 -13.05
CA GLY A 66 15.89 7.29 -14.27
C GLY A 66 15.37 8.71 -14.04
N SER A 67 14.38 8.90 -13.16
CA SER A 67 13.78 10.22 -12.89
C SER A 67 13.23 10.33 -11.46
N LYS A 68 12.98 11.58 -11.01
CA LYS A 68 12.31 11.85 -9.72
C LYS A 68 10.91 11.20 -9.66
N ALA A 69 10.18 11.19 -10.79
CA ALA A 69 8.87 10.55 -10.86
C ALA A 69 8.95 9.04 -10.61
N ARG A 70 9.96 8.37 -11.14
CA ARG A 70 10.19 6.95 -10.90
C ARG A 70 10.64 6.66 -9.46
N VAL A 71 11.39 7.56 -8.83
CA VAL A 71 11.69 7.44 -7.39
C VAL A 71 10.41 7.52 -6.58
N PHE A 72 9.53 8.48 -6.91
CA PHE A 72 8.26 8.66 -6.22
C PHE A 72 7.34 7.44 -6.41
N GLU A 73 7.21 6.94 -7.64
CA GLU A 73 6.48 5.70 -7.94
C GLU A 73 6.99 4.52 -7.09
N ALA A 74 8.30 4.33 -7.05
CA ALA A 74 8.91 3.25 -6.27
C ALA A 74 8.66 3.40 -4.75
N VAL A 75 8.64 4.63 -4.23
CA VAL A 75 8.28 4.91 -2.82
C VAL A 75 6.83 4.54 -2.54
N ILE A 76 5.89 4.89 -3.44
CA ILE A 76 4.47 4.54 -3.31
C ILE A 76 4.29 3.03 -3.30
N LEU A 77 4.86 2.33 -4.27
CA LEU A 77 4.72 0.88 -4.40
C LEU A 77 5.35 0.13 -3.22
N ASP A 78 6.52 0.58 -2.73
CA ASP A 78 7.19 0.00 -1.56
C ASP A 78 6.36 0.18 -0.27
N GLU A 79 5.72 1.33 -0.10
CA GLU A 79 4.81 1.58 1.02
C GLU A 79 3.61 0.65 0.99
N ILE A 80 2.94 0.56 -0.16
CA ILE A 80 1.76 -0.30 -0.37
C ILE A 80 2.14 -1.77 -0.13
N ASP A 81 3.22 -2.25 -0.74
CA ASP A 81 3.66 -3.65 -0.61
C ASP A 81 3.96 -4.02 0.85
N THR A 82 4.70 -3.14 1.55
CA THR A 82 5.06 -3.36 2.95
C THR A 82 3.82 -3.48 3.83
N GLN A 83 2.84 -2.61 3.64
CA GLN A 83 1.64 -2.59 4.47
C GLN A 83 0.69 -3.74 4.14
N LEU A 84 0.44 -4.02 2.87
CA LEU A 84 -0.45 -5.11 2.48
C LEU A 84 0.09 -6.47 2.91
N ARG A 85 1.41 -6.72 2.78
CA ARG A 85 2.02 -7.96 3.31
C ARG A 85 1.84 -8.12 4.81
N ALA A 86 1.89 -7.02 5.56
CA ALA A 86 1.67 -7.06 7.00
C ALA A 86 0.21 -7.34 7.38
N LEU A 87 -0.74 -7.00 6.49
CA LEU A 87 -2.19 -7.13 6.72
C LEU A 87 -2.74 -8.49 6.25
N GLU A 88 -2.21 -9.08 5.19
CA GLU A 88 -2.71 -10.32 4.58
C GLU A 88 -3.00 -11.49 5.54
N PRO A 89 -2.23 -11.73 6.62
CA PRO A 89 -2.57 -12.76 7.61
C PRO A 89 -3.74 -12.41 8.53
N SER A 90 -4.21 -11.16 8.51
CA SER A 90 -5.21 -10.68 9.46
C SER A 90 -6.59 -11.28 9.16
N GLY A 91 -7.29 -11.65 10.22
CA GLY A 91 -8.66 -12.19 10.13
C GLY A 91 -8.74 -13.68 9.79
N SER A 92 -7.62 -14.38 9.53
CA SER A 92 -7.62 -15.82 9.19
C SER A 92 -8.13 -16.71 10.33
N ASP A 93 -7.90 -16.30 11.58
CA ASP A 93 -8.24 -17.08 12.78
C ASP A 93 -9.62 -16.73 13.38
N GLU A 94 -10.32 -15.75 12.81
CA GLU A 94 -11.63 -15.35 13.28
C GLU A 94 -12.72 -16.38 12.92
N PRO A 95 -13.68 -16.64 13.85
CA PRO A 95 -14.61 -17.77 13.73
C PRO A 95 -15.64 -17.59 12.63
N ASP A 96 -16.05 -16.38 12.34
CA ASP A 96 -17.13 -16.07 11.39
C ASP A 96 -16.70 -14.98 10.39
N ILE A 97 -17.44 -14.91 9.28
CA ILE A 97 -17.13 -13.98 8.21
C ILE A 97 -17.25 -12.51 8.61
N ALA A 98 -18.19 -12.15 9.50
CA ALA A 98 -18.35 -10.77 9.95
C ALA A 98 -17.12 -10.31 10.75
N SER A 99 -16.67 -11.14 11.69
CA SER A 99 -15.45 -10.90 12.47
C SER A 99 -14.20 -10.80 11.56
N ARG A 100 -14.08 -11.69 10.57
CA ARG A 100 -12.98 -11.63 9.59
C ARG A 100 -12.97 -10.32 8.81
N LEU A 101 -14.12 -9.92 8.27
CA LEU A 101 -14.24 -8.66 7.50
C LEU A 101 -14.01 -7.44 8.40
N ARG A 102 -14.41 -7.49 9.66
CA ARG A 102 -14.16 -6.41 10.61
C ARG A 102 -12.66 -6.22 10.86
N VAL A 103 -11.94 -7.28 11.19
CA VAL A 103 -10.47 -7.20 11.43
C VAL A 103 -9.75 -6.63 10.22
N ILE A 104 -10.13 -7.05 9.01
CA ILE A 104 -9.56 -6.54 7.76
C ILE A 104 -9.86 -5.05 7.58
N ALA A 105 -11.12 -4.66 7.76
CA ALA A 105 -11.55 -3.27 7.62
C ALA A 105 -10.86 -2.35 8.63
N ASP A 106 -10.81 -2.76 9.91
CA ASP A 106 -10.12 -2.03 10.97
C ASP A 106 -8.65 -1.78 10.61
N ARG A 107 -7.93 -2.83 10.24
CA ARG A 107 -6.51 -2.74 9.88
C ARG A 107 -6.25 -1.90 8.64
N LEU A 108 -7.07 -2.05 7.60
CA LEU A 108 -6.96 -1.22 6.40
C LEU A 108 -7.15 0.25 6.73
N LEU A 109 -8.17 0.60 7.52
CA LEU A 109 -8.45 1.99 7.83
C LEU A 109 -7.48 2.60 8.85
N GLU A 110 -6.98 1.83 9.82
CA GLU A 110 -5.89 2.26 10.70
C GLU A 110 -4.65 2.69 9.93
N TRP A 111 -4.30 1.97 8.86
CA TRP A 111 -3.21 2.36 7.99
C TRP A 111 -3.56 3.54 7.07
N LEU A 112 -4.70 3.45 6.38
CA LEU A 112 -5.07 4.37 5.31
C LEU A 112 -5.51 5.75 5.82
N LEU A 113 -6.22 5.81 6.95
CA LEU A 113 -6.70 7.07 7.53
C LEU A 113 -5.66 7.71 8.44
N THR A 114 -4.46 7.91 7.90
CA THR A 114 -3.39 8.66 8.55
C THR A 114 -3.10 9.95 7.77
N PRO A 115 -2.66 11.04 8.43
CA PRO A 115 -2.27 12.28 7.74
C PRO A 115 -1.26 12.05 6.62
N ARG A 116 -0.37 11.10 6.84
CA ARG A 116 0.67 10.69 5.91
C ARG A 116 0.08 10.11 4.62
N ILE A 117 -0.78 9.10 4.74
CA ILE A 117 -1.37 8.43 3.56
C ILE A 117 -2.36 9.34 2.84
N ALA A 118 -3.18 10.10 3.58
CA ALA A 118 -4.07 11.09 2.96
C ALA A 118 -3.30 12.17 2.18
N SER A 119 -2.12 12.57 2.66
CA SER A 119 -1.24 13.48 1.92
C SER A 119 -0.66 12.84 0.65
N MET A 120 -0.25 11.57 0.75
CA MET A 120 0.25 10.79 -0.40
C MET A 120 -0.83 10.64 -1.48
N GLU A 121 -2.05 10.30 -1.09
CA GLU A 121 -3.20 10.17 -2.00
C GLU A 121 -3.46 11.49 -2.75
N ARG A 122 -3.43 12.63 -2.07
CA ARG A 122 -3.53 13.95 -2.72
C ARG A 122 -2.45 14.16 -3.77
N VAL A 123 -1.21 13.76 -3.48
CA VAL A 123 -0.10 13.90 -4.44
C VAL A 123 -0.30 12.99 -5.63
N VAL A 124 -0.68 11.73 -5.44
CA VAL A 124 -0.98 10.79 -6.54
C VAL A 124 -2.08 11.35 -7.44
N ILE A 125 -3.20 11.80 -6.85
CA ILE A 125 -4.32 12.40 -7.60
C ILE A 125 -3.86 13.65 -8.37
N ALA A 126 -3.13 14.55 -7.73
CA ALA A 126 -2.65 15.80 -8.37
C ALA A 126 -1.68 15.53 -9.55
N GLN A 127 -0.93 14.45 -9.47
CA GLN A 127 0.05 14.07 -10.50
C GLN A 127 -0.51 13.09 -11.55
N ALA A 128 -1.73 12.56 -11.38
CA ALA A 128 -2.31 11.52 -12.23
C ALA A 128 -2.36 11.90 -13.72
N VAL A 129 -2.71 13.17 -14.04
CA VAL A 129 -2.73 13.65 -15.42
C VAL A 129 -1.33 13.75 -16.01
N ARG A 130 -0.34 14.16 -15.22
CA ARG A 130 1.05 14.32 -15.66
C ARG A 130 1.79 12.99 -15.75
N PHE A 131 1.48 12.06 -14.85
CA PHE A 131 2.10 10.74 -14.75
C PHE A 131 1.05 9.63 -14.65
N PRO A 132 0.29 9.36 -15.74
CA PRO A 132 -0.82 8.39 -15.71
C PRO A 132 -0.38 6.99 -15.32
N ALA A 133 0.83 6.56 -15.70
CA ALA A 133 1.37 5.26 -15.31
C ALA A 133 1.59 5.14 -13.78
N LEU A 134 1.97 6.23 -13.11
CA LEU A 134 2.07 6.26 -11.65
C LEU A 134 0.71 5.99 -10.99
N ALA A 135 -0.33 6.68 -11.45
CA ALA A 135 -1.67 6.52 -10.89
C ALA A 135 -2.22 5.12 -11.14
N ALA A 136 -2.04 4.58 -12.35
CA ALA A 136 -2.42 3.21 -12.70
C ALA A 136 -1.70 2.18 -11.82
N ASN A 137 -0.37 2.28 -11.72
CA ASN A 137 0.41 1.35 -10.92
C ASN A 137 0.05 1.42 -9.41
N ALA A 138 -0.19 2.62 -8.86
CA ALA A 138 -0.62 2.77 -7.48
C ALA A 138 -2.01 2.15 -7.25
N HIS A 139 -2.94 2.33 -8.21
CA HIS A 139 -4.26 1.70 -8.16
C HIS A 139 -4.15 0.17 -8.24
N ASP A 140 -3.44 -0.36 -9.23
CA ASP A 140 -3.35 -1.80 -9.45
C ASP A 140 -2.63 -2.50 -8.27
N PHE A 141 -1.58 -1.88 -7.76
CA PHE A 141 -0.80 -2.46 -6.67
C PHE A 141 -1.49 -2.33 -5.30
N GLY A 142 -2.28 -1.28 -5.08
CA GLY A 142 -2.99 -1.04 -3.83
C GLY A 142 -4.39 -1.62 -3.84
N TYR A 143 -5.27 -1.01 -4.63
CA TYR A 143 -6.70 -1.35 -4.64
C TYR A 143 -6.96 -2.76 -5.15
N GLN A 144 -6.42 -3.13 -6.32
CA GLN A 144 -6.66 -4.46 -6.89
C GLN A 144 -6.12 -5.59 -6.02
N ARG A 145 -4.96 -5.40 -5.38
CA ARG A 145 -4.41 -6.38 -4.46
C ARG A 145 -5.28 -6.54 -3.20
N ALA A 146 -5.81 -5.44 -2.65
CA ALA A 146 -6.76 -5.50 -1.54
C ALA A 146 -8.05 -6.23 -1.95
N VAL A 147 -8.57 -5.96 -3.15
CA VAL A 147 -9.73 -6.67 -3.72
C VAL A 147 -9.45 -8.16 -3.84
N GLN A 148 -8.33 -8.59 -4.43
CA GLN A 148 -7.99 -10.00 -4.58
C GLN A 148 -7.84 -10.71 -3.24
N TRP A 149 -7.25 -10.05 -2.25
CA TRP A 149 -7.15 -10.59 -0.91
C TRP A 149 -8.53 -10.80 -0.27
N VAL A 150 -9.40 -9.79 -0.28
CA VAL A 150 -10.78 -9.90 0.24
C VAL A 150 -11.58 -10.95 -0.56
N ALA A 151 -11.44 -11.00 -1.89
CA ALA A 151 -12.11 -11.98 -2.73
C ALA A 151 -11.76 -13.42 -2.36
N SER A 152 -10.52 -13.70 -1.99
CA SER A 152 -10.10 -15.03 -1.54
C SER A 152 -10.80 -15.45 -0.24
N ILE A 153 -11.04 -14.50 0.67
CA ILE A 153 -11.73 -14.72 1.94
C ILE A 153 -13.23 -14.95 1.71
N LEU A 154 -13.83 -14.14 0.85
CA LEU A 154 -15.25 -14.27 0.49
C LEU A 154 -15.52 -15.57 -0.27
N ALA A 155 -14.67 -15.95 -1.21
CA ALA A 155 -14.77 -17.24 -1.93
C ALA A 155 -14.68 -18.44 -0.97
N HIS A 156 -13.81 -18.35 0.05
CA HIS A 156 -13.72 -19.40 1.05
C HIS A 156 -14.98 -19.49 1.93
N ALA A 157 -15.58 -18.36 2.30
CA ALA A 157 -16.83 -18.31 3.03
C ALA A 157 -18.01 -18.82 2.19
N ASP A 158 -18.05 -18.50 0.90
CA ASP A 158 -19.03 -19.01 -0.05
C ASP A 158 -18.94 -20.53 -0.19
N ALA A 159 -17.73 -21.06 -0.35
CA ALA A 159 -17.47 -22.50 -0.44
C ALA A 159 -17.90 -23.26 0.85
N LYS A 160 -17.92 -22.60 2.01
CA LYS A 160 -18.43 -23.14 3.27
C LYS A 160 -19.94 -22.96 3.47
N GLY A 161 -20.62 -22.28 2.56
CA GLY A 161 -22.03 -21.97 2.67
C GLY A 161 -22.38 -20.86 3.68
N GLU A 162 -21.38 -20.12 4.17
CA GLU A 162 -21.59 -18.94 5.03
C GLU A 162 -22.20 -17.78 4.22
N LEU A 163 -21.87 -17.71 2.92
CA LEU A 163 -22.35 -16.72 1.95
C LEU A 163 -22.93 -17.41 0.71
N SER A 164 -23.61 -16.63 -0.15
CA SER A 164 -24.08 -17.06 -1.46
C SER A 164 -23.75 -15.98 -2.48
N LEU A 165 -22.61 -16.13 -3.17
CA LEU A 165 -22.04 -15.14 -4.05
C LEU A 165 -22.01 -15.64 -5.48
N ALA A 166 -22.57 -14.84 -6.40
CA ALA A 166 -22.45 -15.12 -7.84
C ALA A 166 -21.02 -14.82 -8.36
N ASP A 167 -20.37 -13.79 -7.79
CA ASP A 167 -19.03 -13.34 -8.14
C ASP A 167 -18.32 -12.80 -6.89
N PRO A 168 -17.42 -13.59 -6.29
CA PRO A 168 -16.65 -13.16 -5.11
C PRO A 168 -15.73 -11.97 -5.37
N VAL A 169 -15.22 -11.79 -6.60
CA VAL A 169 -14.36 -10.65 -6.95
C VAL A 169 -15.18 -9.37 -6.99
N PHE A 170 -16.32 -9.39 -7.66
CA PHE A 170 -17.24 -8.24 -7.66
C PHE A 170 -17.71 -7.89 -6.25
N ALA A 171 -18.05 -8.87 -5.42
CA ALA A 171 -18.44 -8.64 -4.04
C ALA A 171 -17.29 -7.98 -3.24
N ALA A 172 -16.04 -8.44 -3.43
CA ALA A 172 -14.87 -7.84 -2.82
C ALA A 172 -14.63 -6.40 -3.26
N GLU A 173 -14.81 -6.08 -4.55
CA GLU A 173 -14.73 -4.71 -5.06
C GLU A 173 -15.74 -3.80 -4.36
N GLN A 174 -16.99 -4.25 -4.19
CA GLN A 174 -18.01 -3.48 -3.49
C GLN A 174 -17.63 -3.28 -2.01
N PHE A 175 -17.18 -4.33 -1.34
CA PHE A 175 -16.75 -4.24 0.06
C PHE A 175 -15.59 -3.25 0.23
N VAL A 176 -14.52 -3.38 -0.54
CA VAL A 176 -13.36 -2.46 -0.49
C VAL A 176 -13.77 -1.03 -0.82
N THR A 177 -14.68 -0.83 -1.79
CA THR A 177 -15.21 0.49 -2.13
C THR A 177 -15.97 1.11 -0.97
N LEU A 178 -16.86 0.37 -0.34
CA LEU A 178 -17.66 0.86 0.80
C LEU A 178 -16.78 1.17 2.02
N VAL A 179 -15.79 0.33 2.29
CA VAL A 179 -14.91 0.46 3.45
C VAL A 179 -13.87 1.55 3.26
N VAL A 180 -13.17 1.55 2.12
CA VAL A 180 -11.92 2.32 1.92
C VAL A 180 -12.16 3.60 1.12
N VAL A 181 -12.82 3.51 -0.05
CA VAL A 181 -12.81 4.62 -1.01
C VAL A 181 -13.50 5.86 -0.47
N ALA A 182 -14.66 5.73 0.15
CA ALA A 182 -15.41 6.87 0.65
C ALA A 182 -14.69 7.62 1.78
N PRO A 183 -14.18 6.97 2.85
CA PRO A 183 -13.40 7.64 3.88
C PRO A 183 -12.11 8.27 3.36
N MET A 184 -11.35 7.56 2.52
CA MET A 184 -10.11 8.06 1.92
C MET A 184 -10.34 9.30 1.08
N ARG A 185 -11.37 9.29 0.23
CA ARG A 185 -11.72 10.46 -0.58
C ARG A 185 -12.07 11.67 0.29
N ARG A 186 -12.83 11.49 1.37
CA ARG A 186 -13.15 12.59 2.29
C ARG A 186 -11.90 13.15 2.96
N ALA A 187 -11.00 12.28 3.43
CA ALA A 187 -9.74 12.68 4.02
C ALA A 187 -8.82 13.39 3.01
N ALA A 188 -8.70 12.87 1.79
CA ALA A 188 -7.92 13.50 0.73
C ALA A 188 -8.45 14.88 0.33
N LEU A 189 -9.77 15.09 0.33
CA LEU A 189 -10.41 16.38 0.06
C LEU A 189 -10.42 17.34 1.26
N GLY A 190 -9.93 16.93 2.43
CA GLY A 190 -9.97 17.74 3.66
C GLY A 190 -11.37 17.91 4.25
N LEU A 191 -12.34 17.07 3.87
CA LEU A 191 -13.72 17.10 4.36
C LEU A 191 -13.89 16.41 5.73
N SER A 192 -12.91 15.62 6.13
CA SER A 192 -12.80 14.99 7.44
C SER A 192 -11.33 14.85 7.82
N PRO A 193 -10.98 14.87 9.12
CA PRO A 193 -9.64 14.50 9.56
C PRO A 193 -9.30 13.09 9.07
N PRO A 194 -8.05 12.83 8.66
CA PRO A 194 -7.59 11.48 8.35
C PRO A 194 -7.29 10.75 9.67
N ALA A 195 -8.34 10.23 10.30
CA ALA A 195 -8.27 9.52 11.57
C ALA A 195 -9.25 8.34 11.57
N TYR A 196 -8.81 7.21 12.11
CA TYR A 196 -9.65 6.05 12.36
C TYR A 196 -10.17 6.13 13.81
N ASP A 197 -11.25 6.89 13.99
CA ASP A 197 -11.92 7.17 15.25
C ASP A 197 -13.14 6.25 15.51
N ASP A 198 -13.81 6.47 16.62
CA ASP A 198 -14.98 5.69 17.00
C ASP A 198 -16.16 5.83 16.00
N ALA A 199 -16.31 7.01 15.38
CA ALA A 199 -17.33 7.21 14.35
C ALA A 199 -17.01 6.42 13.08
N ALA A 200 -15.74 6.31 12.71
CA ALA A 200 -15.29 5.46 11.61
C ALA A 200 -15.51 3.98 11.93
N ARG A 201 -15.27 3.53 13.16
CA ARG A 201 -15.53 2.16 13.63
C ARG A 201 -17.00 1.81 13.59
N GLU A 202 -17.86 2.68 14.12
CA GLU A 202 -19.32 2.47 14.06
C GLU A 202 -19.82 2.41 12.61
N ARG A 203 -19.29 3.25 11.74
CA ARG A 203 -19.62 3.20 10.31
C ARG A 203 -19.24 1.85 9.70
N ILE A 204 -18.08 1.28 10.03
CA ILE A 204 -17.62 -0.02 9.50
C ILE A 204 -18.57 -1.14 9.91
N LEU A 205 -19.03 -1.18 11.15
CA LEU A 205 -20.00 -2.19 11.60
C LEU A 205 -21.26 -2.15 10.72
N ARG A 206 -21.82 -0.95 10.49
CA ARG A 206 -22.99 -0.78 9.62
C ARG A 206 -22.73 -1.16 8.15
N VAL A 207 -21.52 -0.91 7.65
CA VAL A 207 -21.12 -1.32 6.30
C VAL A 207 -21.05 -2.84 6.19
N ILE A 208 -20.48 -3.52 7.19
CA ILE A 208 -20.38 -4.98 7.21
C ILE A 208 -21.76 -5.61 7.27
N ASP A 209 -22.64 -5.12 8.14
CA ASP A 209 -24.02 -5.62 8.25
C ASP A 209 -24.75 -5.48 6.91
N LEU A 210 -24.73 -4.28 6.31
CA LEU A 210 -25.36 -4.01 5.01
C LEU A 210 -24.80 -4.93 3.90
N PHE A 211 -23.49 -5.13 3.87
CA PHE A 211 -22.82 -5.97 2.88
C PHE A 211 -23.22 -7.43 3.06
N LEU A 212 -23.17 -7.94 4.28
CA LEU A 212 -23.49 -9.34 4.58
C LEU A 212 -24.96 -9.65 4.37
N ASP A 213 -25.87 -8.73 4.67
CA ASP A 213 -27.31 -8.91 4.40
C ASP A 213 -27.58 -9.09 2.89
N GLY A 214 -26.79 -8.46 2.04
CA GLY A 214 -26.84 -8.66 0.60
C GLY A 214 -26.22 -9.97 0.09
N CYS A 215 -25.35 -10.59 0.89
CA CYS A 215 -24.54 -11.75 0.52
C CYS A 215 -24.97 -13.07 1.19
N ARG A 216 -25.86 -13.03 2.19
CA ARG A 216 -26.32 -14.24 2.87
C ARG A 216 -27.20 -15.10 1.96
N PRO A 217 -27.18 -16.45 2.13
CA PRO A 217 -28.07 -17.34 1.41
C PRO A 217 -29.52 -16.93 1.64
N ARG A 218 -30.28 -16.67 0.59
CA ARG A 218 -31.71 -16.40 0.70
C ARG A 218 -32.40 -17.70 1.03
N HIS A 219 -33.07 -17.81 2.15
CA HIS A 219 -34.05 -18.88 2.40
C HIS A 219 -35.14 -18.73 1.34
N VAL A 220 -35.11 -19.58 0.32
CA VAL A 220 -36.24 -19.78 -0.57
C VAL A 220 -37.27 -20.54 0.31
N ASP A 221 -38.23 -19.82 0.84
CA ASP A 221 -39.39 -20.42 1.45
C ASP A 221 -40.02 -21.32 0.39
N LYS A 222 -39.83 -22.64 0.53
CA LYS A 222 -40.51 -23.61 -0.32
C LYS A 222 -41.99 -23.53 0.13
N GLY A 223 -42.66 -22.51 -0.41
CA GLY A 223 -44.10 -22.37 -0.28
C GLY A 223 -44.74 -23.71 -0.59
N THR A 224 -45.40 -24.23 0.41
CA THR A 224 -46.26 -25.39 0.40
C THR A 224 -47.22 -25.30 -0.80
N MET A 225 -47.04 -26.18 -1.79
CA MET A 225 -48.11 -26.52 -2.74
C MET A 225 -49.05 -27.51 -2.08
#